data_8891717ab41d30b6e38bf8bbe82a2998
#
_entry.id   8891717ab41d30b6e38bf8bbe82a2998
#
_cell.length_a   1.000
_cell.length_b   1.000
_cell.length_c   1.000
_cell.angle_alpha   90.00
_cell.angle_beta   90.00
_cell.angle_gamma   90.00
#
_symmetry.space_group_name_H-M   'P 1'
#
loop_
_entity.id
_entity.type
_entity.pdbx_description
1 polymer ?
#
loop_
_entity_poly.entity_id
_entity_poly.type
_entity_poly.pdbx_seq_one_letter_code
_entity_poly.pdbx_strand_id
1 'polypeptide(L)'
;MAPYINAKPSQLSGGQKQRILLAKVLAQQTPVLFLDEPTTGLDMVYQEEIFRFARELALMGKTVLMVVHELNLAAKYCSRILLLGEGKLLADDIPERVFTEALLSRAYSADIAVSRNPLNNNLEITTRVDEASKEKDAALLKKICCE
;
A
#
# COMPACT_ATOMS: atom_id res chain seq x y z
N MET A 1 -9.51 -7.64 22.25
CA MET A 1 -9.83 -8.92 21.54
C MET A 1 -10.89 -9.76 22.23
N ALA A 2 -11.03 -9.70 23.56
CA ALA A 2 -12.01 -10.50 24.33
C ALA A 2 -13.47 -10.48 23.83
N PRO A 3 -14.07 -9.35 23.37
CA PRO A 3 -15.47 -9.32 23.00
C PRO A 3 -15.82 -10.10 21.73
N TYR A 4 -14.84 -10.57 20.96
CA TYR A 4 -15.06 -11.24 19.66
C TYR A 4 -14.78 -12.74 19.67
N ILE A 5 -14.47 -13.35 20.84
CA ILE A 5 -14.07 -14.76 20.95
C ILE A 5 -15.15 -15.70 20.37
N ASN A 6 -16.43 -15.36 20.50
CA ASN A 6 -17.55 -16.16 20.03
C ASN A 6 -18.22 -15.59 18.76
N ALA A 7 -17.66 -14.55 18.16
CA ALA A 7 -18.25 -13.93 16.97
C ALA A 7 -17.95 -14.77 15.72
N LYS A 8 -18.95 -14.99 14.87
CA LYS A 8 -18.74 -15.63 13.57
C LYS A 8 -18.02 -14.65 12.64
N PRO A 9 -17.10 -15.12 11.76
CA PRO A 9 -16.38 -14.25 10.81
C PRO A 9 -17.30 -13.37 9.95
N SER A 10 -18.51 -13.83 9.63
CA SER A 10 -19.52 -13.09 8.87
C SER A 10 -20.09 -11.87 9.62
N GLN A 11 -19.95 -11.81 10.93
CA GLN A 11 -20.46 -10.74 11.79
C GLN A 11 -19.41 -9.65 12.06
N LEU A 12 -18.20 -9.82 11.56
CA LEU A 12 -17.08 -8.92 11.78
C LEU A 12 -16.97 -7.91 10.64
N SER A 13 -16.66 -6.66 10.98
CA SER A 13 -16.26 -5.65 10.00
C SER A 13 -14.92 -6.02 9.33
N GLY A 14 -14.60 -5.39 8.19
CA GLY A 14 -13.33 -5.61 7.49
C GLY A 14 -12.11 -5.38 8.41
N GLY A 15 -12.08 -4.27 9.13
CA GLY A 15 -11.01 -3.95 10.08
C GLY A 15 -10.93 -4.93 11.26
N GLN A 16 -12.06 -5.44 11.76
CA GLN A 16 -12.06 -6.47 12.80
C GLN A 16 -11.48 -7.80 12.31
N LYS A 17 -11.85 -8.22 11.09
CA LYS A 17 -11.28 -9.42 10.45
C LYS A 17 -9.77 -9.28 10.31
N GLN A 18 -9.29 -8.13 9.86
CA GLN A 18 -7.86 -7.88 9.65
C GLN A 18 -7.06 -7.92 10.96
N ARG A 19 -7.61 -7.32 12.03
CA ARG A 19 -6.98 -7.40 13.38
C ARG A 19 -6.90 -8.84 13.91
N ILE A 20 -7.92 -9.67 13.63
CA ILE A 20 -7.90 -11.09 14.01
C ILE A 20 -6.87 -11.85 13.19
N LEU A 21 -6.75 -11.60 11.89
CA LEU A 21 -5.70 -12.19 11.05
C LEU A 21 -4.30 -11.82 11.55
N LEU A 22 -4.06 -10.55 11.86
CA LEU A 22 -2.80 -10.11 12.46
C LEU A 22 -2.53 -10.79 13.78
N ALA A 23 -3.51 -10.88 14.68
CA ALA A 23 -3.37 -11.58 15.95
C ALA A 23 -3.02 -13.06 15.75
N LYS A 24 -3.63 -13.72 14.75
CA LYS A 24 -3.32 -15.11 14.39
C LYS A 24 -1.88 -15.25 13.91
N VAL A 25 -1.42 -14.36 13.03
CA VAL A 25 -0.03 -14.35 12.52
C VAL A 25 0.96 -14.14 13.67
N LEU A 26 0.66 -13.22 14.59
CA LEU A 26 1.50 -12.97 15.77
C LEU A 26 1.58 -14.15 16.72
N ALA A 27 0.48 -14.86 16.92
CA ALA A 27 0.43 -16.04 17.78
C ALA A 27 1.33 -17.18 17.29
N GLN A 28 1.69 -17.19 16.00
CA GLN A 28 2.64 -18.16 15.42
C GLN A 28 4.10 -17.91 15.85
N GLN A 29 4.42 -16.72 16.35
CA GLN A 29 5.76 -16.31 16.83
C GLN A 29 6.89 -16.53 15.80
N THR A 30 6.58 -16.57 14.52
CA THR A 30 7.58 -16.78 13.46
C THR A 30 8.53 -15.58 13.37
N PRO A 31 9.82 -15.79 13.01
CA PRO A 31 10.76 -14.69 12.78
C PRO A 31 10.47 -13.91 11.51
N VAL A 32 9.80 -14.53 10.54
CA VAL A 32 9.44 -13.93 9.23
C VAL A 32 7.92 -13.94 9.07
N LEU A 33 7.38 -12.81 8.66
CA LEU A 33 5.95 -12.59 8.42
C LEU A 33 5.74 -12.18 6.95
N PHE A 34 4.82 -12.88 6.28
CA PHE A 34 4.36 -12.50 4.94
C PHE A 34 2.93 -12.00 5.03
N LEU A 35 2.70 -10.79 4.56
CA LEU A 35 1.39 -10.14 4.53
C LEU A 35 1.07 -9.78 3.07
N ASP A 36 0.07 -10.47 2.52
CA ASP A 36 -0.39 -10.24 1.15
C ASP A 36 -1.59 -9.30 1.18
N GLU A 37 -1.43 -8.10 0.63
CA GLU A 37 -2.41 -7.03 0.59
C GLU A 37 -3.19 -6.82 1.92
N PRO A 38 -2.50 -6.63 3.06
CA PRO A 38 -3.16 -6.60 4.36
C PRO A 38 -4.05 -5.36 4.58
N THR A 39 -4.02 -4.40 3.67
CA THR A 39 -4.72 -3.12 3.71
C THR A 39 -5.93 -3.05 2.79
N THR A 40 -6.15 -4.05 1.92
CA THR A 40 -7.24 -4.07 0.96
C THR A 40 -8.61 -4.01 1.63
N GLY A 41 -9.45 -3.06 1.18
CA GLY A 41 -10.80 -2.85 1.71
C GLY A 41 -10.87 -2.17 3.08
N LEU A 42 -9.74 -1.62 3.57
CA LEU A 42 -9.68 -0.82 4.79
C LEU A 42 -9.71 0.67 4.47
N ASP A 43 -10.26 1.47 5.39
CA ASP A 43 -10.14 2.92 5.32
C ASP A 43 -8.71 3.39 5.66
N MET A 44 -8.41 4.63 5.34
CA MET A 44 -7.09 5.25 5.47
C MET A 44 -6.49 5.11 6.88
N VAL A 45 -7.31 5.24 7.92
CA VAL A 45 -6.84 5.17 9.31
C VAL A 45 -6.37 3.76 9.65
N TYR A 46 -7.16 2.75 9.25
CA TYR A 46 -6.79 1.35 9.48
C TYR A 46 -5.63 0.90 8.59
N GLN A 47 -5.52 1.38 7.35
CA GLN A 47 -4.36 1.13 6.51
C GLN A 47 -3.08 1.61 7.20
N GLU A 48 -3.07 2.83 7.70
CA GLU A 48 -1.91 3.39 8.41
C GLU A 48 -1.60 2.62 9.71
N GLU A 49 -2.62 2.17 10.44
CA GLU A 49 -2.45 1.32 11.64
C GLU A 49 -1.69 0.02 11.29
N ILE A 50 -2.00 -0.64 10.18
CA ILE A 50 -1.33 -1.85 9.71
C ILE A 50 0.14 -1.59 9.39
N PHE A 51 0.45 -0.54 8.65
CA PHE A 51 1.84 -0.19 8.31
C PHE A 51 2.66 0.15 9.55
N ARG A 52 2.10 0.94 10.46
CA ARG A 52 2.75 1.27 11.74
C ARG A 52 3.02 0.00 12.55
N PHE A 53 2.06 -0.90 12.62
CA PHE A 53 2.20 -2.17 13.31
C PHE A 53 3.28 -3.06 12.70
N ALA A 54 3.32 -3.18 11.37
CA ALA A 54 4.37 -3.91 10.65
C ALA A 54 5.77 -3.35 10.94
N ARG A 55 5.89 -2.01 11.00
CA ARG A 55 7.13 -1.33 11.37
C ARG A 55 7.56 -1.65 12.80
N GLU A 56 6.65 -1.61 13.78
CA GLU A 56 6.96 -1.98 15.16
C GLU A 56 7.48 -3.42 15.27
N LEU A 57 6.87 -4.37 14.56
CA LEU A 57 7.35 -5.75 14.51
C LEU A 57 8.77 -5.85 13.94
N ALA A 58 9.07 -5.07 12.90
CA ALA A 58 10.40 -5.02 12.31
C ALA A 58 11.43 -4.43 13.30
N LEU A 59 11.07 -3.40 14.06
CA LEU A 59 11.91 -2.84 15.12
C LEU A 59 12.15 -3.83 16.29
N MET A 60 11.22 -4.75 16.52
CA MET A 60 11.36 -5.86 17.47
C MET A 60 12.20 -7.03 16.91
N GLY A 61 12.85 -6.87 15.76
CA GLY A 61 13.74 -7.88 15.16
C GLY A 61 13.06 -8.90 14.28
N LYS A 62 11.77 -8.73 13.92
CA LYS A 62 11.09 -9.59 12.94
C LYS A 62 11.33 -9.10 11.52
N THR A 63 11.38 -10.01 10.56
CA THR A 63 11.34 -9.67 9.15
C THR A 63 9.88 -9.63 8.68
N VAL A 64 9.41 -8.48 8.20
CA VAL A 64 8.05 -8.34 7.69
C VAL A 64 8.12 -8.02 6.20
N LEU A 65 7.57 -8.89 5.37
CA LEU A 65 7.39 -8.69 3.94
C LEU A 65 5.92 -8.46 3.64
N MET A 66 5.60 -7.34 3.00
CA MET A 66 4.23 -6.95 2.64
C MET A 66 4.11 -6.73 1.15
N VAL A 67 3.05 -7.26 0.55
CA VAL A 67 2.58 -6.83 -0.78
C VAL A 67 1.56 -5.72 -0.56
N VAL A 68 1.78 -4.55 -1.15
CA VAL A 68 0.94 -3.36 -0.91
C VAL A 68 0.79 -2.52 -2.18
N HIS A 69 -0.27 -1.71 -2.23
CA HIS A 69 -0.55 -0.76 -3.28
C HIS A 69 -0.44 0.71 -2.82
N GLU A 70 -0.38 0.94 -1.51
CA GLU A 70 -0.33 2.27 -0.89
C GLU A 70 1.10 2.80 -0.88
N LEU A 71 1.55 3.35 -2.01
CA LEU A 71 2.95 3.81 -2.19
C LEU A 71 3.37 4.85 -1.16
N ASN A 72 2.49 5.79 -0.81
CA ASN A 72 2.78 6.83 0.19
C ASN A 72 2.98 6.26 1.59
N LEU A 73 2.21 5.23 1.97
CA LEU A 73 2.41 4.53 3.23
C LEU A 73 3.67 3.66 3.19
N ALA A 74 3.94 3.00 2.07
CA ALA A 74 5.18 2.25 1.89
C ALA A 74 6.42 3.16 2.00
N ALA A 75 6.38 4.33 1.37
CA ALA A 75 7.46 5.33 1.48
C ALA A 75 7.69 5.80 2.93
N LYS A 76 6.63 5.92 3.71
CA LYS A 76 6.67 6.41 5.10
C LYS A 76 7.16 5.37 6.11
N TYR A 77 6.80 4.10 5.91
CA TYR A 77 6.96 3.07 6.93
C TYR A 77 7.94 1.97 6.58
N CYS A 78 8.16 1.65 5.31
CA CYS A 78 9.06 0.58 4.90
C CYS A 78 10.51 1.04 4.89
N SER A 79 11.42 0.17 5.30
CA SER A 79 12.87 0.41 5.25
C SER A 79 13.49 -0.01 3.91
N ARG A 80 12.81 -0.86 3.16
CA ARG A 80 13.25 -1.41 1.87
C ARG A 80 12.05 -1.66 0.98
N ILE A 81 12.18 -1.36 -0.29
CA ILE A 81 11.15 -1.54 -1.31
C ILE A 81 11.68 -2.45 -2.41
N LEU A 82 10.89 -3.45 -2.76
CA LEU A 82 11.06 -4.25 -3.95
C LEU A 82 9.99 -3.82 -4.96
N LEU A 83 10.38 -3.10 -6.00
CA LEU A 83 9.47 -2.64 -7.05
C LEU A 83 9.41 -3.70 -8.15
N LEU A 84 8.22 -4.26 -8.34
CA LEU A 84 7.93 -5.22 -9.41
C LEU A 84 7.19 -4.52 -10.56
N GLY A 85 7.54 -4.86 -11.77
CA GLY A 85 6.85 -4.38 -12.97
C GLY A 85 7.23 -5.24 -14.17
N GLU A 86 6.35 -5.38 -15.15
CA GLU A 86 6.61 -6.16 -16.37
C GLU A 86 7.05 -7.62 -16.08
N GLY A 87 6.58 -8.22 -14.98
CA GLY A 87 6.99 -9.55 -14.54
C GLY A 87 8.44 -9.65 -14.04
N LYS A 88 9.08 -8.54 -13.68
CA LYS A 88 10.48 -8.47 -13.24
C LYS A 88 10.64 -7.60 -12.00
N LEU A 89 11.74 -7.81 -11.29
CA LEU A 89 12.21 -6.90 -10.26
C LEU A 89 12.88 -5.70 -10.94
N LEU A 90 12.25 -4.52 -10.83
CA LEU A 90 12.77 -3.28 -11.44
C LEU A 90 13.75 -2.56 -10.52
N ALA A 91 13.54 -2.61 -9.22
CA ALA A 91 14.41 -2.00 -8.23
C ALA A 91 14.26 -2.69 -6.86
N ASP A 92 15.32 -2.62 -6.07
CA ASP A 92 15.42 -3.16 -4.72
C ASP A 92 16.38 -2.30 -3.90
N ASP A 93 15.85 -1.34 -3.15
CA ASP A 93 16.62 -0.39 -2.33
C ASP A 93 15.70 0.31 -1.30
N ILE A 94 16.19 1.33 -0.63
CA ILE A 94 15.43 2.21 0.25
C ILE A 94 14.36 2.99 -0.57
N PRO A 95 13.26 3.43 0.07
CA PRO A 95 12.17 4.13 -0.62
C PRO A 95 12.64 5.31 -1.49
N GLU A 96 13.57 6.13 -1.02
CA GLU A 96 14.06 7.30 -1.72
C GLU A 96 14.75 6.99 -3.05
N ARG A 97 15.34 5.80 -3.18
CA ARG A 97 16.00 5.37 -4.42
C ARG A 97 15.07 4.64 -5.36
N VAL A 98 14.08 3.96 -4.81
CA VAL A 98 13.11 3.19 -5.62
C VAL A 98 11.98 4.09 -6.11
N PHE A 99 11.44 4.96 -5.25
CA PHE A 99 10.32 5.83 -5.61
C PHE A 99 10.81 7.08 -6.34
N THR A 100 11.26 6.87 -7.58
CA THR A 100 11.59 7.94 -8.53
C THR A 100 10.54 8.01 -9.63
N GLU A 101 10.32 9.20 -10.19
CA GLU A 101 9.36 9.40 -11.29
C GLU A 101 9.60 8.40 -12.43
N ALA A 102 10.85 8.20 -12.83
CA ALA A 102 11.22 7.31 -13.93
C ALA A 102 10.86 5.84 -13.67
N LEU A 103 11.21 5.32 -12.48
CA LEU A 103 10.91 3.92 -12.12
C LEU A 103 9.42 3.68 -11.94
N LEU A 104 8.73 4.60 -11.24
CA LEU A 104 7.30 4.47 -11.00
C LEU A 104 6.49 4.64 -12.28
N SER A 105 6.81 5.63 -13.12
CA SER A 105 6.13 5.82 -14.40
C SER A 105 6.29 4.60 -15.32
N ARG A 106 7.45 3.98 -15.30
CA ARG A 106 7.68 2.72 -16.02
C ARG A 106 6.86 1.56 -15.41
N ALA A 107 6.90 1.39 -14.08
CA ALA A 107 6.22 0.26 -13.41
C ALA A 107 4.69 0.31 -13.58
N TYR A 108 4.11 1.50 -13.55
CA TYR A 108 2.66 1.73 -13.61
C TYR A 108 2.15 2.13 -15.01
N SER A 109 3.06 2.33 -15.98
CA SER A 109 2.72 2.83 -17.34
C SER A 109 1.88 4.12 -17.28
N ALA A 110 2.19 5.03 -16.35
CA ALA A 110 1.49 6.26 -16.07
C ALA A 110 2.46 7.40 -15.78
N ASP A 111 2.07 8.65 -16.01
CA ASP A 111 2.88 9.79 -15.60
C ASP A 111 2.74 10.01 -14.09
N ILE A 112 3.82 9.77 -13.37
CA ILE A 112 3.88 9.85 -11.92
C ILE A 112 4.83 10.96 -11.49
N ALA A 113 4.33 11.82 -10.60
CA ALA A 113 5.13 12.82 -9.90
C ALA A 113 5.57 12.30 -8.53
N VAL A 114 6.81 12.60 -8.18
CA VAL A 114 7.37 12.34 -6.86
C VAL A 114 7.89 13.64 -6.28
N SER A 115 7.33 14.03 -5.15
CA SER A 115 7.72 15.26 -4.44
C SER A 115 7.96 14.96 -2.96
N ARG A 116 8.38 15.98 -2.20
CA ARG A 116 8.42 15.90 -0.74
C ARG A 116 7.37 16.79 -0.15
N ASN A 117 6.59 16.23 0.75
CA ASN A 117 5.59 17.00 1.49
C ASN A 117 6.30 18.05 2.38
N PRO A 118 5.99 19.35 2.24
CA PRO A 118 6.68 20.41 2.97
C PRO A 118 6.45 20.38 4.49
N LEU A 119 5.39 19.70 4.95
CA LEU A 119 5.05 19.66 6.38
C LEU A 119 5.84 18.59 7.15
N ASN A 120 6.13 17.46 6.51
CA ASN A 120 6.73 16.30 7.20
C ASN A 120 7.93 15.70 6.46
N ASN A 121 8.33 16.26 5.32
CA ASN A 121 9.42 15.83 4.45
C ASN A 121 9.30 14.37 3.91
N ASN A 122 8.15 13.74 4.04
CA ASN A 122 7.89 12.42 3.47
C ASN A 122 7.79 12.51 1.94
N LEU A 123 8.11 11.42 1.25
CA LEU A 123 7.82 11.29 -0.17
C LEU A 123 6.31 11.31 -0.38
N GLU A 124 5.90 12.03 -1.41
CA GLU A 124 4.52 12.14 -1.87
C GLU A 124 4.46 11.77 -3.34
N ILE A 125 3.71 10.72 -3.62
CA ILE A 125 3.61 10.08 -4.92
C ILE A 125 2.19 10.32 -5.43
N THR A 126 2.09 10.97 -6.60
CA THR A 126 0.82 11.32 -7.22
C THR A 126 0.87 11.04 -8.72
N THR A 127 -0.28 10.82 -9.34
CA THR A 127 -0.39 10.76 -10.80
C THR A 127 -0.55 12.16 -11.36
N ARG A 128 0.15 12.46 -12.46
CA ARG A 128 -0.13 13.65 -13.28
C ARG A 128 -1.21 13.29 -14.28
N VAL A 129 -2.28 14.06 -14.29
CA VAL A 129 -3.35 13.96 -15.29
C VAL A 129 -3.07 15.01 -16.36
N ASP A 130 -2.59 14.58 -17.51
CA ASP A 130 -2.37 15.45 -18.65
C ASP A 130 -3.69 15.84 -19.37
N GLU A 131 -3.65 16.86 -20.21
CA GLU A 131 -4.81 17.32 -20.99
C GLU A 131 -5.33 16.23 -21.95
N ALA A 132 -4.44 15.42 -22.52
CA ALA A 132 -4.81 14.34 -23.42
C ALA A 132 -5.58 13.22 -22.71
N SER A 133 -5.25 12.93 -21.45
CA SER A 133 -6.03 12.01 -20.63
C SER A 133 -7.42 12.54 -20.32
N LYS A 134 -7.54 13.83 -20.02
CA LYS A 134 -8.85 14.49 -19.79
C LYS A 134 -9.74 14.44 -21.03
N GLU A 135 -9.16 14.65 -22.22
CA GLU A 135 -9.91 14.57 -23.49
C GLU A 135 -10.39 13.14 -23.78
N LYS A 136 -9.56 12.12 -23.50
CA LYS A 136 -9.97 10.71 -23.64
C LYS A 136 -11.09 10.34 -22.68
N ASP A 137 -11.01 10.77 -21.44
CA ASP A 137 -12.04 10.54 -20.43
C ASP A 137 -13.35 11.24 -20.82
N ALA A 138 -13.28 12.49 -21.29
CA ALA A 138 -14.44 13.21 -21.79
C ALA A 138 -15.08 12.55 -23.02
N ALA A 139 -14.27 12.02 -23.93
CA ALA A 139 -14.77 11.29 -25.09
C ALA A 139 -15.43 9.95 -24.70
N LEU A 140 -14.84 9.25 -23.73
CA LEU A 140 -15.41 8.01 -23.18
C LEU A 140 -16.75 8.26 -22.47
N LEU A 141 -16.80 9.28 -21.62
CA LEU A 141 -18.02 9.68 -20.92
C LEU A 141 -19.15 10.06 -21.89
N LYS A 142 -18.83 10.79 -22.96
CA LYS A 142 -19.81 11.10 -24.02
C LYS A 142 -20.38 9.84 -24.68
N LYS A 143 -19.57 8.82 -24.93
CA LYS A 143 -20.04 7.54 -25.48
C LYS A 143 -20.94 6.76 -24.52
N ILE A 144 -20.67 6.82 -23.22
CA ILE A 144 -21.44 6.07 -22.21
C ILE A 144 -22.74 6.79 -21.84
N CYS A 145 -22.75 8.12 -21.84
CA CYS A 145 -23.91 8.91 -21.41
C CYS A 145 -24.86 9.33 -22.55
N CYS A 146 -24.49 9.11 -23.82
CA CYS A 146 -25.30 9.48 -24.99
C CYS A 146 -25.85 8.27 -25.78
N GLU A 147 -25.77 7.06 -25.24
CA GLU A 147 -26.56 5.90 -25.60
C GLU A 147 -27.73 5.74 -24.62
#